data_d15c78c815a5ca33fb438bcaf07ddd16
#
_entry.id   d15c78c815a5ca33fb438bcaf07ddd16
#
_cell.length_a   1.000
_cell.length_b   1.000
_cell.length_c   1.000
_cell.angle_alpha   90.00
_cell.angle_beta   90.00
_cell.angle_gamma   90.00
#
_symmetry.space_group_name_H-M   'P 1'
#
loop_
_entity.id
_entity.type
_entity.pdbx_description
1 polymer ?
#
loop_
_entity_poly.entity_id
_entity_poly.type
_entity_poly.pdbx_seq_one_letter_code
_entity_poly.pdbx_strand_id
1 'polypeptide(L)'
;PLSGCADLNISNPFETKSSDGSEVYFDQFPDVPIPRDMSVDAKRSLISVAQDGTKTGLITVEGRVDKPSLANAMILNMNRQGWNLRGAAIGSKTMHLYEKGERYAVIYYYEQTTTAAMEIWVMTRLADGVLPTMGNGGAAAGMDAGGSSSPSFYLTPDTSTGTGGAGGGVHQQGLSQ
;
A
#
# COMPACT_ATOMS: atom_id res chain seq x y z
N PRO A 1 -25.77 4.19 65.54
CA PRO A 1 -24.92 3.50 64.61
C PRO A 1 -24.95 4.20 63.26
N LEU A 2 -23.84 4.81 62.98
CA LEU A 2 -23.63 5.56 61.71
C LEU A 2 -22.76 4.69 60.82
N SER A 3 -23.34 4.14 59.77
CA SER A 3 -22.64 3.47 58.71
C SER A 3 -22.75 4.33 57.46
N GLY A 4 -21.72 5.09 57.21
CA GLY A 4 -21.51 5.82 55.96
C GLY A 4 -20.25 5.33 55.28
N CYS A 5 -20.37 4.32 54.42
CA CYS A 5 -19.33 3.99 53.45
C CYS A 5 -19.62 4.81 52.18
N ALA A 6 -18.93 5.91 52.02
CA ALA A 6 -18.87 6.59 50.76
C ALA A 6 -17.80 5.90 49.91
N ASP A 7 -18.22 5.13 48.92
CA ASP A 7 -17.36 4.65 47.84
C ASP A 7 -16.91 5.86 47.01
N LEU A 8 -15.76 6.44 47.39
CA LEU A 8 -15.06 7.41 46.57
C LEU A 8 -14.34 6.62 45.49
N ASN A 9 -15.00 6.46 44.34
CA ASN A 9 -14.36 6.00 43.12
C ASN A 9 -13.45 7.16 42.60
N ILE A 10 -12.26 7.25 43.17
CA ILE A 10 -11.23 8.15 42.73
C ILE A 10 -10.65 7.56 41.44
N SER A 11 -11.22 7.92 40.31
CA SER A 11 -10.58 7.71 39.01
C SER A 11 -9.23 8.37 39.03
N ASN A 12 -8.18 7.59 38.94
CA ASN A 12 -6.79 8.04 38.95
C ASN A 12 -6.57 8.94 37.72
N PRO A 13 -6.33 10.28 37.84
CA PRO A 13 -6.15 11.15 36.68
C PRO A 13 -4.85 10.88 35.91
N PHE A 14 -4.03 9.94 36.39
CA PHE A 14 -2.80 9.48 35.74
C PHE A 14 -2.93 8.06 35.17
N GLU A 15 -4.11 7.48 35.10
CA GLU A 15 -4.31 6.37 34.19
C GLU A 15 -4.19 6.94 32.78
N THR A 16 -2.96 6.99 32.30
CA THR A 16 -2.67 6.99 30.89
C THR A 16 -3.43 5.78 30.36
N LYS A 17 -4.60 6.01 29.72
CA LYS A 17 -5.15 5.04 28.80
C LYS A 17 -3.99 4.72 27.87
N SER A 18 -3.28 3.65 28.17
CA SER A 18 -2.43 3.02 27.18
C SER A 18 -3.38 2.75 26.04
N SER A 19 -3.27 3.56 25.01
CA SER A 19 -3.89 3.32 23.72
C SER A 19 -3.15 2.11 23.15
N ASP A 20 -3.47 0.96 23.73
CA ASP A 20 -3.05 -0.34 23.30
C ASP A 20 -3.74 -0.59 21.95
N GLY A 21 -3.47 0.16 20.93
CA GLY A 21 -3.89 0.01 19.53
C GLY A 21 -5.03 -0.97 19.23
N SER A 22 -5.78 -1.33 20.26
CA SER A 22 -6.72 -2.45 20.28
C SER A 22 -8.10 -2.10 19.77
N GLU A 23 -8.50 -0.83 19.78
CA GLU A 23 -9.77 -0.42 19.23
C GLU A 23 -9.64 -0.20 17.73
N VAL A 24 -10.18 -1.14 16.97
CA VAL A 24 -10.23 -1.11 15.52
C VAL A 24 -11.65 -1.22 15.01
N TYR A 25 -11.88 -0.79 13.78
CA TYR A 25 -13.09 -1.07 13.03
C TYR A 25 -12.72 -1.62 11.65
N PHE A 26 -13.71 -2.14 10.93
CA PHE A 26 -13.55 -2.70 9.60
C PHE A 26 -14.48 -1.93 8.64
N ASP A 27 -13.97 -1.60 7.47
CA ASP A 27 -14.75 -0.91 6.45
C ASP A 27 -14.98 -1.84 5.23
N GLN A 28 -14.26 -1.68 4.14
CA GLN A 28 -14.48 -2.45 2.92
C GLN A 28 -13.95 -3.89 3.00
N PHE A 29 -12.91 -4.10 3.79
CA PHE A 29 -12.29 -5.41 3.99
C PHE A 29 -12.53 -5.90 5.41
N PRO A 30 -13.23 -7.06 5.59
CA PRO A 30 -13.62 -7.54 6.93
C PRO A 30 -12.44 -8.04 7.77
N ASP A 31 -11.27 -8.13 7.19
CA ASP A 31 -10.05 -8.63 7.83
C ASP A 31 -8.88 -7.62 7.77
N VAL A 32 -9.14 -6.38 7.37
CA VAL A 32 -8.18 -5.30 7.41
C VAL A 32 -8.61 -4.30 8.49
N PRO A 33 -7.95 -4.32 9.65
CA PRO A 33 -8.32 -3.48 10.79
C PRO A 33 -7.89 -2.04 10.55
N ILE A 34 -8.76 -1.10 10.85
CA ILE A 34 -8.50 0.34 10.82
C ILE A 34 -8.57 0.85 12.26
N PRO A 35 -7.52 1.50 12.80
CA PRO A 35 -7.57 2.11 14.12
C PRO A 35 -8.69 3.14 14.24
N ARG A 36 -9.37 3.20 15.39
CA ARG A 36 -10.51 4.12 15.60
C ARG A 36 -10.17 5.59 15.50
N ASP A 37 -8.92 5.94 15.77
CA ASP A 37 -8.40 7.31 15.64
C ASP A 37 -8.16 7.73 14.18
N MET A 38 -8.41 6.83 13.23
CA MET A 38 -8.28 7.05 11.80
C MET A 38 -9.65 7.10 11.13
N SER A 39 -9.78 7.91 10.09
CA SER A 39 -11.00 8.05 9.29
C SER A 39 -10.72 7.74 7.82
N VAL A 40 -11.64 7.02 7.16
CA VAL A 40 -11.53 6.69 5.73
C VAL A 40 -11.80 7.94 4.90
N ASP A 41 -10.89 8.22 3.96
CA ASP A 41 -11.11 9.19 2.90
C ASP A 41 -11.68 8.46 1.66
N ALA A 42 -13.00 8.50 1.53
CA ALA A 42 -13.70 7.84 0.43
C ALA A 42 -13.33 8.41 -0.95
N LYS A 43 -12.89 9.68 -1.03
CA LYS A 43 -12.51 10.32 -2.31
C LYS A 43 -11.18 9.80 -2.85
N ARG A 44 -10.29 9.34 -1.95
CA ARG A 44 -8.99 8.77 -2.29
C ARG A 44 -8.97 7.26 -2.18
N SER A 45 -10.12 6.62 -1.95
CA SER A 45 -10.27 5.17 -1.88
C SER A 45 -10.87 4.64 -3.18
N LEU A 46 -10.47 3.43 -3.58
CA LEU A 46 -10.93 2.75 -4.77
C LEU A 46 -11.15 1.27 -4.45
N ILE A 47 -12.36 0.79 -4.62
CA ILE A 47 -12.70 -0.62 -4.39
C ILE A 47 -13.23 -1.23 -5.68
N SER A 48 -12.69 -2.37 -6.04
CA SER A 48 -13.17 -3.24 -7.12
C SER A 48 -13.76 -4.50 -6.52
N VAL A 49 -14.87 -4.95 -7.07
CA VAL A 49 -15.56 -6.19 -6.66
C VAL A 49 -15.59 -7.11 -7.86
N ALA A 50 -14.99 -8.28 -7.73
CA ALA A 50 -15.02 -9.31 -8.77
C ALA A 50 -16.38 -10.04 -8.78
N GLN A 51 -16.63 -10.85 -9.81
CA GLN A 51 -17.90 -11.58 -9.96
C GLN A 51 -18.15 -12.60 -8.83
N ASP A 52 -17.10 -13.13 -8.23
CA ASP A 52 -17.13 -14.04 -7.09
C ASP A 52 -17.32 -13.31 -5.73
N GLY A 53 -17.47 -11.99 -5.75
CA GLY A 53 -17.59 -11.16 -4.57
C GLY A 53 -16.24 -10.79 -3.92
N THR A 54 -15.12 -11.24 -4.46
CA THR A 54 -13.78 -10.87 -3.96
C THR A 54 -13.56 -9.38 -4.14
N LYS A 55 -13.19 -8.71 -3.05
CA LYS A 55 -12.86 -7.28 -3.05
C LYS A 55 -11.35 -7.07 -3.13
N THR A 56 -10.94 -6.16 -3.99
CA THR A 56 -9.57 -5.63 -4.09
C THR A 56 -9.62 -4.12 -4.17
N GLY A 57 -8.52 -3.44 -3.91
CA GLY A 57 -8.47 -2.00 -4.06
C GLY A 57 -7.61 -1.28 -3.04
N LEU A 58 -7.85 0.00 -2.92
CA LEU A 58 -7.16 0.95 -2.05
C LEU A 58 -8.14 1.55 -1.05
N ILE A 59 -7.78 1.54 0.22
CA ILE A 59 -8.38 2.40 1.25
C ILE A 59 -7.34 3.41 1.69
N THR A 60 -7.69 4.69 1.66
CA THR A 60 -6.90 5.76 2.24
C THR A 60 -7.54 6.19 3.55
N VAL A 61 -6.75 6.27 4.61
CA VAL A 61 -7.20 6.71 5.93
C VAL A 61 -6.26 7.77 6.50
N GLU A 62 -6.82 8.67 7.31
CA GLU A 62 -6.10 9.77 7.94
C GLU A 62 -6.50 9.91 9.41
N GLY A 63 -5.57 10.32 10.26
CA GLY A 63 -5.83 10.56 11.67
C GLY A 63 -4.71 11.32 12.38
N ARG A 64 -5.01 11.78 13.58
CA ARG A 64 -4.04 12.50 14.43
C ARG A 64 -3.28 11.53 15.33
N VAL A 65 -2.45 10.73 14.70
CA VAL A 65 -1.58 9.73 15.35
C VAL A 65 -0.15 9.92 14.82
N ASP A 66 0.83 9.51 15.58
CA ASP A 66 2.20 9.49 15.08
C ASP A 66 2.45 8.25 14.21
N LYS A 67 3.22 8.43 13.15
CA LYS A 67 3.49 7.39 12.16
C LYS A 67 4.12 6.11 12.75
N PRO A 68 5.14 6.19 13.64
CA PRO A 68 5.72 5.00 14.27
C PRO A 68 4.71 4.19 15.09
N SER A 69 3.92 4.85 15.93
CA SER A 69 2.87 4.18 16.72
C SER A 69 1.81 3.54 15.83
N LEU A 70 1.38 4.25 14.79
CA LEU A 70 0.43 3.72 13.80
C LEU A 70 0.98 2.46 13.12
N ALA A 71 2.23 2.50 12.64
CA ALA A 71 2.85 1.36 11.99
C ALA A 71 2.98 0.15 12.92
N ASN A 72 3.38 0.36 14.18
CA ASN A 72 3.47 -0.70 15.19
C ASN A 72 2.09 -1.28 15.54
N ALA A 73 1.09 -0.43 15.74
CA ALA A 73 -0.29 -0.88 16.00
C ALA A 73 -0.83 -1.72 14.84
N MET A 74 -0.54 -1.33 13.59
CA MET A 74 -0.96 -2.10 12.42
C MET A 74 -0.29 -3.46 12.34
N ILE A 75 0.99 -3.60 12.71
CA ILE A 75 1.65 -4.92 12.76
C ILE A 75 0.86 -5.87 13.69
N LEU A 76 0.53 -5.41 14.89
CA LEU A 76 -0.20 -6.22 15.87
C LEU A 76 -1.63 -6.54 15.40
N ASN A 77 -2.34 -5.55 14.90
CA ASN A 77 -3.73 -5.70 14.49
C ASN A 77 -3.88 -6.56 13.22
N MET A 78 -3.02 -6.39 12.23
CA MET A 78 -2.98 -7.24 11.04
C MET A 78 -2.66 -8.69 11.39
N ASN A 79 -1.69 -8.91 12.29
CA ASN A 79 -1.36 -10.26 12.77
C ASN A 79 -2.54 -10.93 13.48
N ARG A 80 -3.28 -10.21 14.34
CA ARG A 80 -4.51 -10.71 14.99
C ARG A 80 -5.58 -11.13 13.98
N GLN A 81 -5.59 -10.54 12.79
CA GLN A 81 -6.50 -10.90 11.69
C GLN A 81 -5.93 -11.99 10.77
N GLY A 82 -4.81 -12.58 11.12
CA GLY A 82 -4.17 -13.67 10.37
C GLY A 82 -3.32 -13.23 9.17
N TRP A 83 -3.00 -11.93 9.07
CA TRP A 83 -2.04 -11.42 8.11
C TRP A 83 -0.61 -11.61 8.60
N ASN A 84 0.26 -12.12 7.77
CA ASN A 84 1.68 -12.31 8.06
C ASN A 84 2.49 -11.18 7.43
N LEU A 85 3.28 -10.47 8.23
CA LEU A 85 4.23 -9.48 7.71
C LEU A 85 5.33 -10.19 6.93
N ARG A 86 5.52 -9.85 5.67
CA ARG A 86 6.52 -10.44 4.76
C ARG A 86 7.67 -9.50 4.45
N GLY A 87 7.47 -8.21 4.58
CA GLY A 87 8.50 -7.23 4.33
C GLY A 87 8.14 -5.87 4.88
N ALA A 88 9.17 -5.10 5.19
CA ALA A 88 9.04 -3.71 5.61
C ALA A 88 10.17 -2.87 5.01
N ALA A 89 9.84 -1.64 4.62
CA ALA A 89 10.81 -0.63 4.25
C ALA A 89 10.53 0.63 5.09
N ILE A 90 11.57 1.15 5.74
CA ILE A 90 11.46 2.28 6.67
C ILE A 90 12.11 3.51 6.03
N GLY A 91 11.37 4.63 6.00
CA GLY A 91 11.85 5.88 5.42
C GLY A 91 10.86 7.02 5.66
N SER A 92 10.95 8.08 4.85
CA SER A 92 9.95 9.15 4.83
C SER A 92 8.54 8.62 4.61
N LYS A 93 8.39 7.66 3.69
CA LYS A 93 7.26 6.74 3.62
C LYS A 93 7.72 5.38 4.15
N THR A 94 7.04 4.87 5.16
CA THR A 94 7.23 3.50 5.63
C THR A 94 6.27 2.58 4.89
N MET A 95 6.71 1.40 4.52
CA MET A 95 5.90 0.41 3.81
C MET A 95 5.93 -0.92 4.55
N HIS A 96 4.79 -1.55 4.69
CA HIS A 96 4.67 -2.94 5.14
C HIS A 96 3.98 -3.78 4.05
N LEU A 97 4.52 -4.96 3.80
CA LEU A 97 3.92 -5.98 2.93
C LEU A 97 3.40 -7.13 3.81
N TYR A 98 2.14 -7.44 3.68
CA TYR A 98 1.48 -8.56 4.36
C TYR A 98 0.95 -9.58 3.35
N GLU A 99 0.87 -10.82 3.80
CA GLU A 99 0.29 -11.94 3.06
C GLU A 99 -0.71 -12.68 3.93
N LYS A 100 -1.83 -13.09 3.32
CA LYS A 100 -2.85 -13.95 3.94
C LYS A 100 -3.51 -14.83 2.87
N GLY A 101 -3.13 -16.10 2.84
CA GLY A 101 -3.55 -17.01 1.77
C GLY A 101 -3.14 -16.50 0.40
N GLU A 102 -4.10 -16.36 -0.50
CA GLU A 102 -3.89 -15.85 -1.84
C GLU A 102 -3.99 -14.31 -1.95
N ARG A 103 -3.95 -13.60 -0.83
CA ARG A 103 -4.09 -12.16 -0.79
C ARG A 103 -2.84 -11.49 -0.25
N TYR A 104 -2.56 -10.32 -0.80
CA TYR A 104 -1.54 -9.40 -0.32
C TYR A 104 -2.17 -8.10 0.13
N ALA A 105 -1.59 -7.52 1.20
CA ALA A 105 -1.88 -6.16 1.60
C ALA A 105 -0.57 -5.38 1.67
N VAL A 106 -0.50 -4.23 0.98
CA VAL A 106 0.61 -3.30 1.07
C VAL A 106 0.11 -2.06 1.76
N ILE A 107 0.75 -1.68 2.85
CA ILE A 107 0.37 -0.50 3.64
C ILE A 107 1.51 0.50 3.59
N TYR A 108 1.23 1.70 3.08
CA TYR A 108 2.13 2.83 3.13
C TYR A 108 1.72 3.77 4.25
N TYR A 109 2.68 4.20 5.07
CA TYR A 109 2.49 5.16 6.15
C TYR A 109 3.30 6.41 5.83
N TYR A 110 2.67 7.56 5.91
CA TYR A 110 3.33 8.84 5.69
C TYR A 110 2.74 9.93 6.57
N GLU A 111 3.55 10.94 6.83
CA GLU A 111 3.14 12.12 7.59
C GLU A 111 2.62 13.20 6.65
N GLN A 112 1.57 13.85 7.07
CA GLN A 112 1.07 15.11 6.53
C GLN A 112 1.35 16.21 7.57
N THR A 113 1.01 17.46 7.26
CA THR A 113 1.37 18.62 8.10
C THR A 113 0.95 18.45 9.57
N THR A 114 -0.21 17.87 9.85
CA THR A 114 -0.77 17.74 11.21
C THR A 114 -1.36 16.35 11.50
N THR A 115 -1.31 15.45 10.55
CA THR A 115 -1.90 14.12 10.61
C THR A 115 -0.93 13.07 10.06
N ALA A 116 -1.11 11.82 10.46
CA ALA A 116 -0.57 10.69 9.71
C ALA A 116 -1.65 10.16 8.76
N ALA A 117 -1.21 9.64 7.65
CA ALA A 117 -2.05 8.94 6.71
C ALA A 117 -1.47 7.57 6.39
N MET A 118 -2.34 6.63 6.05
CA MET A 118 -1.94 5.35 5.48
C MET A 118 -2.80 5.01 4.26
N GLU A 119 -2.16 4.40 3.29
CA GLU A 119 -2.78 3.81 2.11
C GLU A 119 -2.69 2.31 2.21
N ILE A 120 -3.83 1.64 2.21
CA ILE A 120 -3.95 0.20 2.34
C ILE A 120 -4.38 -0.37 1.01
N TRP A 121 -3.45 -0.99 0.31
CA TRP A 121 -3.70 -1.69 -0.95
C TRP A 121 -3.96 -3.16 -0.67
N VAL A 122 -5.11 -3.67 -1.06
CA VAL A 122 -5.46 -5.08 -0.94
C VAL A 122 -5.65 -5.66 -2.33
N MET A 123 -4.92 -6.74 -2.61
CA MET A 123 -4.92 -7.40 -3.91
C MET A 123 -4.92 -8.91 -3.77
N THR A 124 -5.41 -9.60 -4.78
CA THR A 124 -5.32 -11.06 -4.88
C THR A 124 -4.05 -11.43 -5.65
N ARG A 125 -3.43 -12.53 -5.28
CA ARG A 125 -2.34 -13.12 -6.02
C ARG A 125 -2.79 -13.44 -7.45
N LEU A 126 -2.01 -13.02 -8.42
CA LEU A 126 -2.24 -13.43 -9.80
C LEU A 126 -1.77 -14.87 -9.98
N ALA A 127 -2.48 -15.63 -10.80
CA ALA A 127 -2.00 -16.94 -11.24
C ALA A 127 -0.68 -16.78 -11.99
N ASP A 128 0.20 -17.79 -11.85
CA ASP A 128 1.49 -17.75 -12.51
C ASP A 128 1.33 -17.62 -14.03
N GLY A 129 2.08 -16.70 -14.62
CA GLY A 129 2.01 -16.41 -16.06
C GLY A 129 0.94 -15.44 -16.51
N VAL A 130 0.06 -14.98 -15.60
CA VAL A 130 -0.93 -13.94 -15.92
C VAL A 130 -0.31 -12.57 -15.67
N LEU A 131 -0.06 -11.83 -16.75
CA LEU A 131 0.33 -10.42 -16.65
C LEU A 131 -0.92 -9.54 -16.76
N PRO A 132 -1.10 -8.55 -15.87
CA PRO A 132 -2.16 -7.58 -16.03
C PRO A 132 -1.91 -6.78 -17.31
N THR A 133 -2.80 -6.94 -18.30
CA THR A 133 -2.76 -6.08 -19.48
C THR A 133 -3.31 -4.70 -19.07
N MET A 134 -2.46 -3.68 -19.12
CA MET A 134 -2.93 -2.30 -19.14
C MET A 134 -3.70 -2.10 -20.44
N GLY A 135 -5.03 -2.32 -20.36
CA GLY A 135 -5.90 -2.13 -21.50
C GLY A 135 -5.89 -0.68 -21.93
N ASN A 136 -5.18 -0.38 -23.01
CA ASN A 136 -5.49 0.79 -23.79
C ASN A 136 -6.86 0.49 -24.41
N GLY A 137 -7.91 1.19 -23.96
CA GLY A 137 -9.28 0.96 -24.39
C GLY A 137 -9.46 1.10 -25.89
N GLY A 138 -9.29 0.00 -26.59
CA GLY A 138 -9.56 -0.14 -28.00
C GLY A 138 -10.24 -1.48 -28.21
N ALA A 139 -11.53 -1.43 -28.50
CA ALA A 139 -12.31 -2.58 -28.88
C ALA A 139 -11.63 -3.38 -30.01
N ALA A 140 -11.37 -4.64 -29.76
CA ALA A 140 -11.17 -5.60 -30.81
C ALA A 140 -12.02 -6.83 -30.50
N ALA A 141 -13.26 -6.78 -31.01
CA ALA A 141 -13.99 -7.97 -31.34
C ALA A 141 -13.24 -8.65 -32.51
N GLY A 142 -12.85 -9.91 -32.31
CA GLY A 142 -12.20 -10.69 -33.35
C GLY A 142 -11.88 -12.06 -32.81
N MET A 143 -12.87 -12.98 -32.91
CA MET A 143 -12.64 -14.42 -32.83
C MET A 143 -11.69 -14.80 -33.96
N ASP A 144 -10.56 -15.44 -33.64
CA ASP A 144 -10.09 -16.51 -34.50
C ASP A 144 -9.27 -17.52 -33.71
N ALA A 145 -9.55 -18.75 -33.95
CA ALA A 145 -8.94 -19.91 -33.31
C ALA A 145 -7.66 -20.28 -34.06
N GLY A 146 -6.60 -20.58 -33.34
CA GLY A 146 -5.47 -21.37 -33.80
C GLY A 146 -4.18 -20.61 -34.02
N GLY A 147 -3.22 -20.87 -33.14
CA GLY A 147 -1.83 -20.48 -33.37
C GLY A 147 -1.10 -20.15 -32.07
N SER A 148 -0.44 -21.17 -31.50
CA SER A 148 0.57 -21.00 -30.47
C SER A 148 1.66 -20.04 -30.94
N SER A 149 1.67 -18.82 -30.42
CA SER A 149 2.85 -17.95 -30.49
C SER A 149 2.88 -17.10 -29.20
N SER A 150 3.77 -17.52 -28.31
CA SER A 150 4.15 -16.71 -27.15
C SER A 150 4.73 -15.38 -27.61
N PRO A 151 4.23 -14.23 -27.12
CA PRO A 151 4.90 -12.96 -27.37
C PRO A 151 6.16 -12.90 -26.50
N SER A 152 7.30 -13.13 -27.12
CA SER A 152 8.61 -12.85 -26.52
C SER A 152 8.84 -11.34 -26.55
N PHE A 153 8.69 -10.68 -25.43
CA PHE A 153 9.21 -9.33 -25.26
C PHE A 153 10.71 -9.39 -24.98
N TYR A 154 11.51 -9.33 -26.04
CA TYR A 154 12.92 -9.05 -25.92
C TYR A 154 13.08 -7.54 -25.89
N LEU A 155 13.58 -7.01 -24.79
CA LEU A 155 14.20 -5.68 -24.74
C LEU A 155 15.50 -5.80 -25.56
N THR A 156 15.45 -5.46 -26.82
CA THR A 156 16.68 -5.26 -27.61
C THR A 156 17.24 -3.90 -27.19
N PRO A 157 18.51 -3.84 -26.73
CA PRO A 157 19.17 -2.55 -26.61
C PRO A 157 19.34 -2.00 -28.02
N ASP A 158 18.85 -0.78 -28.22
CA ASP A 158 18.92 -0.05 -29.48
C ASP A 158 20.37 0.30 -29.78
N THR A 159 21.04 -0.56 -30.55
CA THR A 159 22.33 -0.31 -31.14
C THR A 159 22.10 0.26 -32.55
N SER A 160 21.62 1.48 -32.64
CA SER A 160 21.62 2.22 -33.90
C SER A 160 23.03 2.69 -34.19
N THR A 161 23.80 1.84 -34.85
CA THR A 161 25.03 2.23 -35.53
C THR A 161 24.64 2.97 -36.80
N GLY A 162 24.50 4.29 -36.69
CA GLY A 162 24.36 5.18 -37.86
C GLY A 162 25.71 5.42 -38.49
N THR A 163 25.95 4.75 -39.62
CA THR A 163 27.06 5.07 -40.54
C THR A 163 26.66 6.27 -41.38
N GLY A 164 27.51 7.30 -41.41
CA GLY A 164 27.46 8.25 -42.51
C GLY A 164 27.75 9.70 -42.14
N GLY A 165 28.91 10.21 -42.56
CA GLY A 165 29.08 11.57 -43.09
C GLY A 165 29.88 12.58 -42.28
N ALA A 166 31.16 12.63 -42.61
CA ALA A 166 32.00 13.81 -42.89
C ALA A 166 31.88 15.12 -42.10
N GLY A 167 32.98 15.52 -41.47
CA GLY A 167 33.47 16.90 -41.54
C GLY A 167 33.20 17.78 -40.31
N GLY A 168 34.26 18.18 -39.63
CA GLY A 168 34.21 19.33 -38.74
C GLY A 168 35.17 19.23 -37.56
N GLY A 169 36.38 19.74 -37.72
CA GLY A 169 37.41 19.77 -36.70
C GLY A 169 37.01 20.56 -35.46
N VAL A 170 37.39 20.05 -34.34
CA VAL A 170 37.33 20.78 -33.08
C VAL A 170 38.74 21.12 -32.63
N HIS A 171 38.97 22.41 -32.52
CA HIS A 171 40.16 23.00 -31.92
C HIS A 171 40.23 22.66 -30.44
N GLN A 172 41.31 22.01 -30.06
CA GLN A 172 41.76 21.94 -28.68
C GLN A 172 42.41 23.27 -28.30
N GLN A 173 41.86 24.02 -27.38
CA GLN A 173 42.59 25.07 -26.67
C GLN A 173 43.08 24.54 -25.34
N GLY A 174 44.41 24.45 -25.23
CA GLY A 174 45.10 24.17 -24.00
C GLY A 174 45.01 25.36 -23.03
N LEU A 175 44.82 25.06 -21.75
CA LEU A 175 45.08 25.98 -20.66
C LEU A 175 46.40 25.60 -20.00
N SER A 176 47.41 26.45 -20.21
CA SER A 176 48.63 26.52 -19.41
C SER A 176 48.48 27.64 -18.40
N GLN A 177 48.98 27.39 -17.21
CA GLN A 177 49.36 28.15 -16.03
C GLN A 177 48.36 28.22 -14.91
#